data_6397445be49df2600c9be20d8458fb49
#
_entry.id   6397445be49df2600c9be20d8458fb49
#
_cell.length_a   1.000
_cell.length_b   1.000
_cell.length_c   1.000
_cell.angle_alpha   90.00
_cell.angle_beta   90.00
_cell.angle_gamma   90.00
#
_symmetry.space_group_name_H-M   'P 1'
#
loop_
_entity.id
_entity.type
_entity.pdbx_description
1 polymer ?
#
loop_
_entity_poly.entity_id
_entity_poly.type
_entity_poly.pdbx_seq_one_letter_code
_entity_poly.pdbx_strand_id
1 'polypeptide(L)'
;MNEEKKRKNIFFTFPRTFWIANLMEFFERGAYYGLNSVLAVYLVDVLGFRQQSVGLLQSIVYALTYILPIFGGALGDRLGYRKILLVAFSLLTIGYFAAGNFDTYGLIFLSLLIMATGSGLFKPLITGTVARTTTKENSGFGFGVYYWSINLGAFLAPFFVSWIKGFNWRYVFFSSALWCFLMLLPAAFVYKDPERPENVKPLRKVLKEAMLVLSDSRFMLLIIVYSTFWILYFQMFGSVLWYLRDFIYRAPVDAFMQRIPILRPFKFDAEFVTIINAGTIVLLVVLVSRITKNLKAFPVMAVGIFIGLCGFVVLAFTHSAWMFILGIAVFSIGEMTAHPKYYSYIGLVAPQDKKAVYMGYAFLYGVFGSLIGSNLGAVLYERNMAPIAPPAEAVVSGVPLSPDAFSQVRSFWLIFAALGILCLAGMLLYDRFFSEDTPKTNLRAWRIMLGIYVIITAVGVYFLILSLFLSPQVQWRTLVQSLIMLAFGGGGVLISLRSKT
;
A
#
# COMPACT_ATOMS: atom_id res chain seq x y z
N MET A 1 45.08 -29.32 -12.41
CA MET A 1 43.84 -29.86 -12.98
C MET A 1 42.76 -28.80 -12.78
N ASN A 2 42.57 -27.99 -13.84
CA ASN A 2 41.75 -26.77 -13.81
C ASN A 2 40.28 -27.14 -13.72
N GLU A 3 39.65 -26.79 -12.62
CA GLU A 3 38.19 -26.65 -12.54
C GLU A 3 37.78 -25.32 -13.20
N GLU A 4 37.61 -25.31 -14.49
CA GLU A 4 36.73 -24.38 -15.17
C GLU A 4 35.31 -24.65 -14.72
N LYS A 5 34.92 -24.08 -13.58
CA LYS A 5 33.50 -23.91 -13.25
C LYS A 5 32.89 -23.01 -14.33
N LYS A 6 32.33 -23.63 -15.41
CA LYS A 6 31.41 -22.97 -16.32
C LYS A 6 30.46 -22.12 -15.47
N ARG A 7 30.58 -20.80 -15.52
CA ARG A 7 29.61 -19.86 -14.98
C ARG A 7 28.27 -20.16 -15.65
N LYS A 8 27.49 -21.08 -15.11
CA LYS A 8 26.11 -21.26 -15.56
C LYS A 8 25.44 -19.91 -15.47
N ASN A 9 24.87 -19.43 -16.57
CA ASN A 9 24.14 -18.19 -16.58
C ASN A 9 23.05 -18.26 -15.49
N ILE A 10 23.08 -17.35 -14.54
CA ILE A 10 22.22 -17.35 -13.34
C ILE A 10 20.72 -17.47 -13.69
N PHE A 11 20.32 -16.96 -14.86
CA PHE A 11 18.95 -17.05 -15.35
C PHE A 11 18.46 -18.49 -15.53
N PHE A 12 19.33 -19.42 -15.90
CA PHE A 12 18.99 -20.83 -16.10
C PHE A 12 19.05 -21.68 -14.82
N THR A 13 19.39 -21.06 -13.68
CA THR A 13 19.39 -21.78 -12.40
C THR A 13 18.00 -21.85 -11.77
N PHE A 14 17.03 -21.10 -12.27
CA PHE A 14 15.66 -21.08 -11.73
C PHE A 14 14.72 -22.02 -12.49
N PRO A 15 13.85 -22.76 -11.78
CA PRO A 15 12.85 -23.63 -12.39
C PRO A 15 11.76 -22.82 -13.12
N ARG A 16 11.06 -23.44 -14.06
CA ARG A 16 9.97 -22.79 -14.82
C ARG A 16 8.91 -22.13 -13.91
N THR A 17 8.57 -22.76 -12.80
CA THR A 17 7.59 -22.23 -11.82
C THR A 17 8.01 -20.87 -11.27
N PHE A 18 9.31 -20.62 -11.07
CA PHE A 18 9.83 -19.31 -10.67
C PHE A 18 9.46 -18.20 -11.67
N TRP A 19 9.73 -18.44 -12.96
CA TRP A 19 9.44 -17.46 -14.02
C TRP A 19 7.96 -17.21 -14.21
N ILE A 20 7.14 -18.27 -14.08
CA ILE A 20 5.67 -18.16 -14.14
C ILE A 20 5.14 -17.35 -12.95
N ALA A 21 5.67 -17.57 -11.74
CA ALA A 21 5.29 -16.80 -10.56
C ALA A 21 5.61 -15.31 -10.75
N ASN A 22 6.79 -14.98 -11.29
CA ASN A 22 7.16 -13.59 -11.58
C ASN A 22 6.31 -12.96 -12.68
N LEU A 23 5.92 -13.72 -13.70
CA LEU A 23 4.98 -13.28 -14.74
C LEU A 23 3.61 -12.98 -14.15
N MET A 24 3.10 -13.85 -13.28
CA MET A 24 1.84 -13.64 -12.58
C MET A 24 1.89 -12.39 -11.68
N GLU A 25 3.01 -12.18 -10.97
CA GLU A 25 3.21 -10.98 -10.16
C GLU A 25 3.18 -9.72 -11.02
N PHE A 26 3.90 -9.71 -12.16
CA PHE A 26 3.93 -8.58 -13.08
C PHE A 26 2.52 -8.18 -13.55
N PHE A 27 1.72 -9.14 -14.01
CA PHE A 27 0.37 -8.86 -14.52
C PHE A 27 -0.61 -8.47 -13.42
N GLU A 28 -0.56 -9.14 -12.25
CA GLU A 28 -1.43 -8.80 -11.13
C GLU A 28 -1.08 -7.43 -10.56
N ARG A 29 0.22 -7.12 -10.37
CA ARG A 29 0.65 -5.80 -9.95
C ARG A 29 0.31 -4.73 -10.98
N GLY A 30 0.47 -5.02 -12.27
CA GLY A 30 0.04 -4.13 -13.34
C GLY A 30 -1.46 -3.83 -13.27
N ALA A 31 -2.31 -4.85 -13.12
CA ALA A 31 -3.75 -4.68 -12.96
C ALA A 31 -4.09 -3.82 -11.71
N TYR A 32 -3.46 -4.11 -10.58
CA TYR A 32 -3.66 -3.40 -9.33
C TYR A 32 -3.25 -1.93 -9.40
N TYR A 33 -1.99 -1.65 -9.77
CA TYR A 33 -1.47 -0.29 -9.82
C TYR A 33 -2.06 0.51 -11.00
N GLY A 34 -2.34 -0.16 -12.13
CA GLY A 34 -3.02 0.45 -13.26
C GLY A 34 -4.38 1.02 -12.85
N LEU A 35 -5.24 0.21 -12.23
CA LEU A 35 -6.53 0.69 -11.75
C LEU A 35 -6.38 1.74 -10.64
N ASN A 36 -5.56 1.47 -9.62
CA ASN A 36 -5.43 2.38 -8.46
C ASN A 36 -4.84 3.75 -8.83
N SER A 37 -4.09 3.85 -9.92
CA SER A 37 -3.56 5.12 -10.42
C SER A 37 -4.65 6.13 -10.83
N VAL A 38 -5.87 5.67 -11.08
CA VAL A 38 -6.99 6.51 -11.54
C VAL A 38 -8.29 6.27 -10.76
N LEU A 39 -8.35 5.26 -9.90
CA LEU A 39 -9.59 4.83 -9.24
C LEU A 39 -10.28 5.98 -8.47
N ALA A 40 -9.53 6.75 -7.68
CA ALA A 40 -10.08 7.83 -6.88
C ALA A 40 -10.68 8.95 -7.74
N VAL A 41 -10.07 9.24 -8.88
CA VAL A 41 -10.57 10.22 -9.87
C VAL A 41 -11.81 9.67 -10.56
N TYR A 42 -11.79 8.41 -11.00
CA TYR A 42 -12.95 7.77 -11.63
C TYR A 42 -14.18 7.77 -10.71
N LEU A 43 -14.03 7.40 -9.45
CA LEU A 43 -15.14 7.33 -8.50
C LEU A 43 -15.75 8.71 -8.20
N VAL A 44 -14.94 9.76 -8.19
CA VAL A 44 -15.42 11.13 -7.94
C VAL A 44 -15.95 11.78 -9.22
N ASP A 45 -15.19 11.78 -10.31
CA ASP A 45 -15.48 12.58 -11.49
C ASP A 45 -16.46 11.93 -12.45
N VAL A 46 -16.40 10.59 -12.57
CA VAL A 46 -17.24 9.86 -13.51
C VAL A 46 -18.50 9.37 -12.82
N LEU A 47 -18.41 8.87 -11.59
CA LEU A 47 -19.55 8.31 -10.85
C LEU A 47 -20.18 9.31 -9.87
N GLY A 48 -19.56 10.48 -9.65
CA GLY A 48 -20.09 11.52 -8.79
C GLY A 48 -20.08 11.18 -7.29
N PHE A 49 -19.25 10.24 -6.85
CA PHE A 49 -19.15 9.91 -5.42
C PHE A 49 -18.42 11.00 -4.67
N ARG A 50 -18.84 11.24 -3.43
CA ARG A 50 -18.15 12.18 -2.54
C ARG A 50 -16.78 11.63 -2.16
N GLN A 51 -15.75 12.52 -2.08
CA GLN A 51 -14.39 12.14 -1.71
C GLN A 51 -14.34 11.34 -0.41
N GLN A 52 -15.13 11.73 0.60
CA GLN A 52 -15.22 10.99 1.86
C GLN A 52 -15.70 9.54 1.67
N SER A 53 -16.65 9.30 0.77
CA SER A 53 -17.14 7.95 0.49
C SER A 53 -16.10 7.12 -0.24
N VAL A 54 -15.35 7.75 -1.15
CA VAL A 54 -14.22 7.13 -1.83
C VAL A 54 -13.11 6.79 -0.84
N GLY A 55 -12.78 7.70 0.09
CA GLY A 55 -11.79 7.45 1.14
C GLY A 55 -12.15 6.28 2.05
N LEU A 56 -13.43 6.14 2.45
CA LEU A 56 -13.90 4.97 3.22
C LEU A 56 -13.75 3.68 2.41
N LEU A 57 -14.20 3.67 1.17
CA LEU A 57 -14.11 2.53 0.27
C LEU A 57 -12.65 2.08 0.11
N GLN A 58 -11.77 3.00 -0.26
CA GLN A 58 -10.34 2.72 -0.43
C GLN A 58 -9.69 2.23 0.86
N SER A 59 -10.03 2.82 2.01
CA SER A 59 -9.44 2.44 3.30
C SER A 59 -9.71 0.98 3.64
N ILE A 60 -10.94 0.51 3.44
CA ILE A 60 -11.34 -0.87 3.73
C ILE A 60 -10.76 -1.84 2.70
N VAL A 61 -10.85 -1.49 1.42
CA VAL A 61 -10.30 -2.31 0.31
C VAL A 61 -8.80 -2.52 0.50
N TYR A 62 -8.04 -1.45 0.77
CA TYR A 62 -6.60 -1.57 0.99
C TYR A 62 -6.28 -2.33 2.28
N ALA A 63 -6.96 -2.05 3.39
CA ALA A 63 -6.76 -2.78 4.64
C ALA A 63 -6.94 -4.30 4.43
N LEU A 64 -7.94 -4.70 3.64
CA LEU A 64 -8.19 -6.10 3.32
C LEU A 64 -7.04 -6.73 2.53
N THR A 65 -6.44 -6.00 1.58
CA THR A 65 -5.28 -6.49 0.80
C THR A 65 -4.02 -6.67 1.65
N TYR A 66 -3.93 -6.00 2.82
CA TYR A 66 -2.81 -6.12 3.75
C TYR A 66 -3.04 -7.14 4.87
N ILE A 67 -4.29 -7.41 5.26
CA ILE A 67 -4.59 -8.38 6.33
C ILE A 67 -4.76 -9.81 5.82
N LEU A 68 -5.35 -10.00 4.63
CA LEU A 68 -5.62 -11.32 4.08
C LEU A 68 -4.38 -12.17 3.73
N PRO A 69 -3.22 -11.60 3.36
CA PRO A 69 -1.99 -12.37 3.17
C PRO A 69 -1.60 -13.24 4.37
N ILE A 70 -1.95 -12.83 5.58
CA ILE A 70 -1.71 -13.60 6.81
C ILE A 70 -2.37 -14.99 6.72
N PHE A 71 -3.57 -15.06 6.14
CA PHE A 71 -4.33 -16.30 5.99
C PHE A 71 -4.06 -17.02 4.67
N GLY A 72 -3.76 -16.25 3.61
CA GLY A 72 -3.53 -16.78 2.27
C GLY A 72 -2.39 -17.79 2.20
N GLY A 73 -1.28 -17.53 2.91
CA GLY A 73 -0.15 -18.46 3.00
C GLY A 73 -0.54 -19.78 3.63
N ALA A 74 -1.25 -19.75 4.75
CA ALA A 74 -1.72 -20.97 5.45
C ALA A 74 -2.72 -21.79 4.62
N LEU A 75 -3.58 -21.10 3.86
CA LEU A 75 -4.50 -21.76 2.93
C LEU A 75 -3.74 -22.42 1.78
N GLY A 76 -2.73 -21.73 1.21
CA GLY A 76 -1.87 -22.28 0.16
C GLY A 76 -1.09 -23.51 0.59
N ASP A 77 -0.51 -23.50 1.78
CA ASP A 77 0.21 -24.65 2.33
C ASP A 77 -0.71 -25.86 2.54
N ARG A 78 -1.96 -25.62 2.91
CA ARG A 78 -2.95 -26.68 3.17
C ARG A 78 -3.60 -27.22 1.90
N LEU A 79 -4.08 -26.35 1.02
CA LEU A 79 -4.90 -26.73 -0.13
C LEU A 79 -4.10 -26.87 -1.43
N GLY A 80 -2.85 -26.37 -1.45
CA GLY A 80 -1.99 -26.27 -2.60
C GLY A 80 -2.02 -24.89 -3.24
N TYR A 81 -0.86 -24.39 -3.63
CA TYR A 81 -0.67 -23.05 -4.19
C TYR A 81 -1.45 -22.88 -5.49
N ARG A 82 -1.39 -23.87 -6.40
CA ARG A 82 -2.10 -23.83 -7.68
C ARG A 82 -3.61 -23.63 -7.51
N LYS A 83 -4.24 -24.36 -6.58
CA LYS A 83 -5.69 -24.24 -6.34
C LYS A 83 -6.06 -22.85 -5.83
N ILE A 84 -5.29 -22.34 -4.87
CA ILE A 84 -5.55 -21.01 -4.30
C ILE A 84 -5.22 -19.90 -5.31
N LEU A 85 -4.20 -20.05 -6.17
CA LEU A 85 -3.93 -19.11 -7.26
C LEU A 85 -5.09 -19.06 -8.27
N LEU A 86 -5.68 -20.20 -8.62
CA LEU A 86 -6.88 -20.23 -9.49
C LEU A 86 -8.04 -19.47 -8.84
N VAL A 87 -8.31 -19.70 -7.55
CA VAL A 87 -9.34 -18.96 -6.81
C VAL A 87 -9.00 -17.46 -6.77
N ALA A 88 -7.76 -17.10 -6.46
CA ALA A 88 -7.32 -15.71 -6.38
C ALA A 88 -7.50 -14.97 -7.71
N PHE A 89 -7.03 -15.55 -8.81
CA PHE A 89 -7.21 -14.93 -10.15
C PHE A 89 -8.65 -14.90 -10.60
N SER A 90 -9.49 -15.89 -10.24
CA SER A 90 -10.93 -15.84 -10.50
C SER A 90 -11.59 -14.69 -9.74
N LEU A 91 -11.27 -14.50 -8.45
CA LEU A 91 -11.81 -13.39 -7.66
C LEU A 91 -11.32 -12.03 -8.18
N LEU A 92 -10.04 -11.92 -8.57
CA LEU A 92 -9.50 -10.71 -9.20
C LEU A 92 -10.23 -10.38 -10.49
N THR A 93 -10.39 -11.37 -11.37
CA THR A 93 -11.10 -11.20 -12.66
C THR A 93 -12.55 -10.75 -12.46
N ILE A 94 -13.28 -11.45 -11.58
CA ILE A 94 -14.70 -11.13 -11.29
C ILE A 94 -14.80 -9.76 -10.64
N GLY A 95 -13.93 -9.44 -9.66
CA GLY A 95 -13.94 -8.18 -8.95
C GLY A 95 -13.66 -6.97 -9.86
N TYR A 96 -12.65 -7.05 -10.72
CA TYR A 96 -12.36 -6.00 -11.69
C TYR A 96 -13.46 -5.87 -12.74
N PHE A 97 -13.92 -6.98 -13.31
CA PHE A 97 -14.96 -6.97 -14.32
C PHE A 97 -16.28 -6.39 -13.77
N ALA A 98 -16.70 -6.81 -12.59
CA ALA A 98 -17.89 -6.31 -11.93
C ALA A 98 -17.79 -4.82 -11.61
N ALA A 99 -16.64 -4.35 -11.07
CA ALA A 99 -16.42 -2.94 -10.77
C ALA A 99 -16.53 -2.03 -12.02
N GLY A 100 -16.18 -2.54 -13.22
CA GLY A 100 -16.33 -1.81 -14.47
C GLY A 100 -17.77 -1.80 -15.04
N ASN A 101 -18.66 -2.62 -14.50
CA ASN A 101 -20.04 -2.72 -14.99
C ASN A 101 -21.09 -2.07 -14.08
N PHE A 102 -20.72 -1.77 -12.83
CA PHE A 102 -21.63 -1.15 -11.87
C PHE A 102 -21.33 0.33 -11.68
N ASP A 103 -22.39 1.10 -11.40
CA ASP A 103 -22.32 2.55 -11.19
C ASP A 103 -22.80 2.92 -9.75
N THR A 104 -23.29 1.96 -8.97
CA THR A 104 -23.76 2.19 -7.61
C THR A 104 -22.67 1.92 -6.59
N TYR A 105 -22.57 2.78 -5.55
CA TYR A 105 -21.53 2.69 -4.53
C TYR A 105 -21.41 1.31 -3.88
N GLY A 106 -22.55 0.71 -3.48
CA GLY A 106 -22.57 -0.59 -2.80
C GLY A 106 -22.05 -1.74 -3.67
N LEU A 107 -22.44 -1.77 -4.95
CA LEU A 107 -22.01 -2.82 -5.89
C LEU A 107 -20.54 -2.68 -6.28
N ILE A 108 -20.06 -1.44 -6.47
CA ILE A 108 -18.62 -1.17 -6.70
C ILE A 108 -17.81 -1.55 -5.47
N PHE A 109 -18.28 -1.16 -4.28
CA PHE A 109 -17.59 -1.53 -3.05
C PHE A 109 -17.48 -3.04 -2.88
N LEU A 110 -18.58 -3.78 -3.08
CA LEU A 110 -18.58 -5.25 -3.05
C LEU A 110 -17.62 -5.84 -4.10
N SER A 111 -17.64 -5.30 -5.33
CA SER A 111 -16.74 -5.75 -6.40
C SER A 111 -15.26 -5.57 -6.03
N LEU A 112 -14.91 -4.42 -5.44
CA LEU A 112 -13.55 -4.14 -4.99
C LEU A 112 -13.16 -4.95 -3.75
N LEU A 113 -14.10 -5.33 -2.88
CA LEU A 113 -13.84 -6.29 -1.80
C LEU A 113 -13.53 -7.69 -2.33
N ILE A 114 -14.24 -8.13 -3.37
CA ILE A 114 -13.95 -9.41 -4.05
C ILE A 114 -12.54 -9.36 -4.67
N MET A 115 -12.20 -8.28 -5.36
CA MET A 115 -10.86 -8.05 -5.91
C MET A 115 -9.78 -8.06 -4.81
N ALA A 116 -10.00 -7.32 -3.72
CA ALA A 116 -9.06 -7.26 -2.59
C ALA A 116 -8.84 -8.63 -1.93
N THR A 117 -9.89 -9.45 -1.87
CA THR A 117 -9.79 -10.84 -1.39
C THR A 117 -8.89 -11.67 -2.30
N GLY A 118 -9.07 -11.57 -3.61
CA GLY A 118 -8.20 -12.22 -4.60
C GLY A 118 -6.74 -11.79 -4.46
N SER A 119 -6.48 -10.48 -4.39
CA SER A 119 -5.12 -9.92 -4.24
C SER A 119 -4.47 -10.33 -2.92
N GLY A 120 -5.22 -10.35 -1.81
CA GLY A 120 -4.72 -10.78 -0.51
C GLY A 120 -4.35 -12.26 -0.46
N LEU A 121 -5.12 -13.12 -1.13
CA LEU A 121 -4.79 -14.54 -1.26
C LEU A 121 -3.57 -14.78 -2.17
N PHE A 122 -3.44 -14.00 -3.23
CA PHE A 122 -2.38 -14.12 -4.23
C PHE A 122 -0.97 -13.87 -3.67
N LYS A 123 -0.79 -12.75 -2.98
CA LYS A 123 0.52 -12.25 -2.52
C LYS A 123 1.42 -13.29 -1.82
N PRO A 124 0.96 -13.98 -0.76
CA PRO A 124 1.81 -14.91 -0.02
C PRO A 124 2.19 -16.15 -0.84
N LEU A 125 1.38 -16.53 -1.83
CA LEU A 125 1.64 -17.69 -2.66
C LEU A 125 2.78 -17.44 -3.64
N ILE A 126 2.82 -16.26 -4.24
CA ILE A 126 3.91 -15.90 -5.16
C ILE A 126 5.21 -15.69 -4.38
N THR A 127 5.18 -14.93 -3.29
CA THR A 127 6.36 -14.75 -2.44
C THR A 127 6.89 -16.09 -1.90
N GLY A 128 5.98 -16.97 -1.49
CA GLY A 128 6.30 -18.34 -1.06
C GLY A 128 6.88 -19.19 -2.19
N THR A 129 6.36 -19.06 -3.40
CA THR A 129 6.90 -19.76 -4.59
C THR A 129 8.33 -19.29 -4.89
N VAL A 130 8.57 -17.97 -4.90
CA VAL A 130 9.91 -17.40 -5.10
C VAL A 130 10.87 -17.93 -4.03
N ALA A 131 10.47 -17.91 -2.76
CA ALA A 131 11.29 -18.39 -1.65
C ALA A 131 11.66 -19.88 -1.79
N ARG A 132 10.71 -20.73 -2.24
CA ARG A 132 10.90 -22.19 -2.37
C ARG A 132 11.60 -22.62 -3.66
N THR A 133 11.67 -21.75 -4.65
CA THR A 133 12.31 -21.99 -5.93
C THR A 133 13.70 -21.36 -6.04
N THR A 134 14.16 -20.73 -4.96
CA THR A 134 15.51 -20.14 -4.86
C THR A 134 16.37 -20.90 -3.86
N THR A 135 17.68 -20.91 -4.08
CA THR A 135 18.71 -21.47 -3.20
C THR A 135 19.41 -20.36 -2.42
N LYS A 136 20.25 -20.71 -1.41
CA LYS A 136 21.04 -19.69 -0.68
C LYS A 136 21.93 -18.85 -1.61
N GLU A 137 22.44 -19.46 -2.69
CA GLU A 137 23.37 -18.84 -3.63
C GLU A 137 22.68 -17.87 -4.61
N ASN A 138 21.41 -18.14 -4.98
CA ASN A 138 20.70 -17.35 -6.00
C ASN A 138 19.48 -16.58 -5.45
N SER A 139 19.14 -16.71 -4.15
CA SER A 139 17.97 -16.07 -3.56
C SER A 139 18.00 -14.53 -3.66
N GLY A 140 19.17 -13.91 -3.50
CA GLY A 140 19.30 -12.46 -3.63
C GLY A 140 18.93 -11.96 -5.02
N PHE A 141 19.35 -12.68 -6.06
CA PHE A 141 18.97 -12.38 -7.45
C PHE A 141 17.48 -12.71 -7.69
N GLY A 142 16.98 -13.84 -7.19
CA GLY A 142 15.60 -14.26 -7.35
C GLY A 142 14.61 -13.27 -6.75
N PHE A 143 14.84 -12.80 -5.52
CA PHE A 143 14.02 -11.74 -4.92
C PHE A 143 14.21 -10.38 -5.61
N GLY A 144 15.37 -10.12 -6.19
CA GLY A 144 15.60 -8.96 -7.04
C GLY A 144 14.71 -8.96 -8.28
N VAL A 145 14.60 -10.10 -8.99
CA VAL A 145 13.69 -10.28 -10.14
C VAL A 145 12.23 -10.11 -9.71
N TYR A 146 11.85 -10.70 -8.58
CA TYR A 146 10.49 -10.55 -8.02
C TYR A 146 10.14 -9.07 -7.75
N TYR A 147 11.03 -8.35 -7.06
CA TYR A 147 10.81 -6.93 -6.77
C TYR A 147 10.80 -6.07 -8.05
N TRP A 148 11.63 -6.42 -9.03
CA TRP A 148 11.63 -5.75 -10.33
C TRP A 148 10.32 -5.99 -11.08
N SER A 149 9.77 -7.21 -11.06
CA SER A 149 8.47 -7.52 -11.68
C SER A 149 7.33 -6.70 -11.10
N ILE A 150 7.30 -6.50 -9.76
CA ILE A 150 6.33 -5.62 -9.09
C ILE A 150 6.41 -4.20 -9.64
N ASN A 151 7.60 -3.61 -9.61
CA ASN A 151 7.80 -2.20 -9.98
C ASN A 151 7.65 -1.97 -11.48
N LEU A 152 8.03 -2.94 -12.30
CA LEU A 152 7.83 -2.87 -13.76
C LEU A 152 6.32 -2.86 -14.09
N GLY A 153 5.52 -3.72 -13.44
CA GLY A 153 4.07 -3.71 -13.57
C GLY A 153 3.46 -2.37 -13.14
N ALA A 154 3.90 -1.85 -11.97
CA ALA A 154 3.45 -0.57 -11.46
C ALA A 154 3.87 0.62 -12.33
N PHE A 155 4.98 0.53 -13.05
CA PHE A 155 5.45 1.58 -13.96
C PHE A 155 4.76 1.55 -15.32
N LEU A 156 4.64 0.36 -15.94
CA LEU A 156 4.14 0.24 -17.32
C LEU A 156 2.60 0.28 -17.41
N ALA A 157 1.90 -0.32 -16.44
CA ALA A 157 0.45 -0.41 -16.51
C ALA A 157 -0.27 0.94 -16.51
N PRO A 158 0.13 1.97 -15.73
CA PRO A 158 -0.50 3.28 -15.80
C PRO A 158 -0.34 3.99 -17.14
N PHE A 159 0.74 3.75 -17.91
CA PHE A 159 0.83 4.25 -19.30
C PHE A 159 -0.26 3.62 -20.17
N PHE A 160 -0.47 2.31 -20.05
CA PHE A 160 -1.54 1.63 -20.76
C PHE A 160 -2.91 2.15 -20.34
N VAL A 161 -3.12 2.41 -19.04
CA VAL A 161 -4.34 3.00 -18.48
C VAL A 161 -4.55 4.42 -19.03
N SER A 162 -3.50 5.26 -19.09
CA SER A 162 -3.56 6.61 -19.66
C SER A 162 -4.08 6.60 -21.11
N TRP A 163 -3.63 5.62 -21.88
CA TRP A 163 -4.09 5.45 -23.26
C TRP A 163 -5.53 4.94 -23.35
N ILE A 164 -5.88 3.87 -22.61
CA ILE A 164 -7.16 3.16 -22.78
C ILE A 164 -8.35 3.94 -22.16
N LYS A 165 -8.13 4.70 -21.08
CA LYS A 165 -9.17 5.55 -20.46
C LYS A 165 -9.69 6.62 -21.42
N GLY A 166 -8.86 7.04 -22.40
CA GLY A 166 -9.23 8.00 -23.43
C GLY A 166 -10.35 7.50 -24.36
N PHE A 167 -10.52 6.18 -24.49
CA PHE A 167 -11.63 5.57 -25.25
C PHE A 167 -12.86 5.40 -24.37
N ASN A 168 -12.73 4.76 -23.23
CA ASN A 168 -13.78 4.57 -22.24
C ASN A 168 -13.18 4.16 -20.89
N TRP A 169 -13.66 4.77 -19.80
CA TRP A 169 -13.22 4.45 -18.45
C TRP A 169 -13.45 2.97 -18.05
N ARG A 170 -14.50 2.33 -18.54
CA ARG A 170 -14.78 0.91 -18.29
C ARG A 170 -13.66 -0.01 -18.80
N TYR A 171 -12.96 0.40 -19.85
CA TYR A 171 -11.85 -0.39 -20.40
C TYR A 171 -10.67 -0.50 -19.44
N VAL A 172 -10.48 0.44 -18.50
CA VAL A 172 -9.47 0.33 -17.45
C VAL A 172 -9.75 -0.88 -16.57
N PHE A 173 -11.01 -1.06 -16.17
CA PHE A 173 -11.42 -2.21 -15.36
C PHE A 173 -11.37 -3.52 -16.14
N PHE A 174 -11.83 -3.50 -17.39
CA PHE A 174 -11.83 -4.68 -18.26
C PHE A 174 -10.43 -5.13 -18.63
N SER A 175 -9.48 -4.20 -18.81
CA SER A 175 -8.07 -4.55 -19.04
C SER A 175 -7.45 -5.20 -17.81
N SER A 176 -7.72 -4.68 -16.60
CA SER A 176 -7.26 -5.30 -15.35
C SER A 176 -7.88 -6.70 -15.17
N ALA A 177 -9.17 -6.86 -15.48
CA ALA A 177 -9.84 -8.15 -15.46
C ALA A 177 -9.23 -9.12 -16.47
N LEU A 178 -8.97 -8.67 -17.70
CA LEU A 178 -8.35 -9.48 -18.76
C LEU A 178 -6.95 -9.94 -18.37
N TRP A 179 -6.12 -9.06 -17.79
CA TRP A 179 -4.78 -9.44 -17.37
C TRP A 179 -4.80 -10.52 -16.28
N CYS A 180 -5.72 -10.40 -15.31
CA CYS A 180 -5.90 -11.43 -14.29
C CYS A 180 -6.51 -12.72 -14.87
N PHE A 181 -7.47 -12.62 -15.80
CA PHE A 181 -8.04 -13.77 -16.50
C PHE A 181 -6.99 -14.56 -17.28
N LEU A 182 -6.14 -13.87 -18.03
CA LEU A 182 -5.06 -14.52 -18.78
C LEU A 182 -4.09 -15.28 -17.86
N MET A 183 -3.92 -14.88 -16.61
CA MET A 183 -3.08 -15.58 -15.65
C MET A 183 -3.72 -16.87 -15.10
N LEU A 184 -5.01 -17.09 -15.31
CA LEU A 184 -5.65 -18.39 -15.06
C LEU A 184 -5.06 -19.48 -15.95
N LEU A 185 -4.65 -19.16 -17.18
CA LEU A 185 -4.08 -20.14 -18.11
C LEU A 185 -2.75 -20.72 -17.59
N PRO A 186 -1.71 -19.92 -17.29
CA PRO A 186 -0.49 -20.47 -16.73
C PRO A 186 -0.73 -21.09 -15.33
N ALA A 187 -1.65 -20.57 -14.52
CA ALA A 187 -2.00 -21.17 -13.23
C ALA A 187 -2.62 -22.56 -13.42
N ALA A 188 -3.49 -22.75 -14.42
CA ALA A 188 -4.17 -24.01 -14.68
C ALA A 188 -3.29 -25.06 -15.38
N PHE A 189 -2.42 -24.65 -16.30
CA PHE A 189 -1.75 -25.60 -17.20
C PHE A 189 -0.24 -25.72 -17.01
N VAL A 190 0.43 -24.68 -16.48
CA VAL A 190 1.89 -24.64 -16.46
C VAL A 190 2.46 -24.59 -15.05
N TYR A 191 1.78 -23.89 -14.12
CA TYR A 191 2.24 -23.74 -12.75
C TYR A 191 2.23 -25.09 -12.02
N LYS A 192 3.34 -25.43 -11.39
CA LYS A 192 3.49 -26.59 -10.54
C LYS A 192 3.67 -26.13 -9.10
N ASP A 193 2.93 -26.78 -8.18
CA ASP A 193 3.09 -26.50 -6.75
C ASP A 193 4.54 -26.74 -6.33
N PRO A 194 5.15 -25.77 -5.60
CA PRO A 194 6.42 -26.04 -4.95
C PRO A 194 6.24 -27.13 -3.86
N GLU A 195 7.33 -27.74 -3.43
CA GLU A 195 7.31 -28.73 -2.38
C GLU A 195 6.57 -28.21 -1.14
N ARG A 196 5.61 -29.00 -0.65
CA ARG A 196 4.82 -28.63 0.52
C ARG A 196 5.65 -28.84 1.78
N PRO A 197 5.47 -27.99 2.82
CA PRO A 197 6.08 -28.26 4.12
C PRO A 197 5.51 -29.55 4.71
N GLU A 198 6.37 -30.38 5.29
CA GLU A 198 5.98 -31.64 5.94
C GLU A 198 4.96 -31.43 7.06
N ASN A 199 5.05 -30.30 7.77
CA ASN A 199 4.18 -29.94 8.88
C ASN A 199 3.30 -28.72 8.54
N VAL A 200 2.12 -28.98 7.96
CA VAL A 200 1.12 -27.92 7.69
C VAL A 200 0.40 -27.53 8.97
N LYS A 201 0.53 -26.25 9.37
CA LYS A 201 -0.14 -25.75 10.56
C LYS A 201 -1.66 -25.66 10.34
N PRO A 202 -2.49 -26.18 11.27
CA PRO A 202 -3.93 -25.98 11.21
C PRO A 202 -4.29 -24.50 11.37
N LEU A 203 -5.36 -24.03 10.72
CA LEU A 203 -5.79 -22.62 10.75
C LEU A 203 -5.96 -22.09 12.18
N ARG A 204 -6.46 -22.93 13.11
CA ARG A 204 -6.58 -22.59 14.54
C ARG A 204 -5.22 -22.23 15.16
N LYS A 205 -4.14 -22.91 14.75
CA LYS A 205 -2.78 -22.64 15.24
C LYS A 205 -2.27 -21.30 14.65
N VAL A 206 -2.55 -21.04 13.37
CA VAL A 206 -2.23 -19.77 12.72
C VAL A 206 -2.93 -18.61 13.44
N LEU A 207 -4.22 -18.75 13.73
CA LEU A 207 -4.99 -17.75 14.51
C LEU A 207 -4.43 -17.57 15.93
N LYS A 208 -4.01 -18.65 16.60
CA LYS A 208 -3.38 -18.56 17.93
C LYS A 208 -2.03 -17.84 17.86
N GLU A 209 -1.21 -18.14 16.85
CA GLU A 209 0.06 -17.42 16.62
C GLU A 209 -0.18 -15.95 16.29
N ALA A 210 -1.26 -15.63 15.55
CA ALA A 210 -1.74 -14.28 15.32
C ALA A 210 -1.96 -13.51 16.63
N MET A 211 -2.72 -14.10 17.52
CA MET A 211 -3.02 -13.50 18.82
C MET A 211 -1.76 -13.28 19.67
N LEU A 212 -0.80 -14.19 19.60
CA LEU A 212 0.49 -14.05 20.30
C LEU A 212 1.29 -12.86 19.78
N VAL A 213 1.32 -12.61 18.46
CA VAL A 213 2.02 -11.45 17.89
C VAL A 213 1.30 -10.15 18.24
N LEU A 214 -0.03 -10.14 18.17
CA LEU A 214 -0.84 -8.98 18.57
C LEU A 214 -0.72 -8.66 20.08
N SER A 215 -0.32 -9.63 20.91
CA SER A 215 -0.03 -9.42 22.32
C SER A 215 1.36 -8.85 22.60
N ASP A 216 2.28 -8.91 21.63
CA ASP A 216 3.59 -8.26 21.73
C ASP A 216 3.45 -6.75 21.57
N SER A 217 3.29 -6.08 22.70
CA SER A 217 3.03 -4.64 22.73
C SER A 217 4.19 -3.79 22.17
N ARG A 218 5.43 -4.27 22.27
CA ARG A 218 6.60 -3.59 21.73
C ARG A 218 6.59 -3.66 20.19
N PHE A 219 6.29 -4.81 19.66
CA PHE A 219 6.16 -5.01 18.20
C PHE A 219 4.96 -4.22 17.64
N MET A 220 3.81 -4.27 18.31
CA MET A 220 2.64 -3.50 17.90
C MET A 220 2.88 -1.99 17.97
N LEU A 221 3.62 -1.50 18.97
CA LEU A 221 3.99 -0.09 19.06
C LEU A 221 4.86 0.34 17.86
N LEU A 222 5.83 -0.48 17.46
CA LEU A 222 6.63 -0.25 16.25
C LEU A 222 5.74 -0.13 15.00
N ILE A 223 4.82 -1.08 14.84
CA ILE A 223 3.91 -1.09 13.68
C ILE A 223 3.04 0.17 13.66
N ILE A 224 2.45 0.57 14.79
CA ILE A 224 1.58 1.75 14.87
C ILE A 224 2.38 3.02 14.57
N VAL A 225 3.57 3.18 15.12
CA VAL A 225 4.43 4.32 14.84
C VAL A 225 4.81 4.36 13.36
N TYR A 226 5.24 3.25 12.80
CA TYR A 226 5.62 3.18 11.39
C TYR A 226 4.42 3.35 10.44
N SER A 227 3.22 2.94 10.86
CA SER A 227 2.00 3.13 10.06
C SER A 227 1.67 4.61 9.80
N THR A 228 2.18 5.52 10.62
CA THR A 228 2.02 6.97 10.41
C THR A 228 2.70 7.43 9.11
N PHE A 229 3.85 6.84 8.73
CA PHE A 229 4.46 7.07 7.41
C PHE A 229 3.56 6.57 6.27
N TRP A 230 2.85 5.46 6.49
CA TRP A 230 1.92 4.91 5.49
C TRP A 230 0.63 5.72 5.35
N ILE A 231 0.28 6.54 6.33
CA ILE A 231 -0.76 7.57 6.15
C ILE A 231 -0.39 8.51 4.99
N LEU A 232 0.88 8.91 4.89
CA LEU A 232 1.38 9.74 3.78
C LEU A 232 1.33 8.96 2.46
N TYR A 233 1.80 7.71 2.45
CA TYR A 233 1.80 6.85 1.26
C TYR A 233 0.41 6.73 0.63
N PHE A 234 -0.63 6.50 1.44
CA PHE A 234 -1.98 6.34 0.91
C PHE A 234 -2.57 7.62 0.32
N GLN A 235 -1.96 8.79 0.53
CA GLN A 235 -2.36 10.01 -0.19
C GLN A 235 -2.06 9.92 -1.68
N MET A 236 -1.09 9.11 -2.10
CA MET A 236 -0.74 8.89 -3.51
C MET A 236 -1.88 8.30 -4.34
N PHE A 237 -2.86 7.65 -3.70
CA PHE A 237 -4.01 7.03 -4.36
C PHE A 237 -5.33 7.77 -4.12
N GLY A 238 -5.29 8.95 -3.52
CA GLY A 238 -6.45 9.77 -3.22
C GLY A 238 -6.14 11.26 -3.37
N SER A 239 -5.79 11.92 -2.27
CA SER A 239 -5.62 13.39 -2.20
C SER A 239 -4.62 13.94 -3.20
N VAL A 240 -3.53 13.23 -3.49
CA VAL A 240 -2.51 13.64 -4.47
C VAL A 240 -3.08 13.62 -5.89
N LEU A 241 -3.93 12.62 -6.22
CA LEU A 241 -4.57 12.54 -7.53
C LEU A 241 -5.54 13.69 -7.74
N TRP A 242 -6.38 13.97 -6.74
CA TRP A 242 -7.31 15.10 -6.77
C TRP A 242 -6.57 16.45 -6.82
N TYR A 243 -5.47 16.58 -6.05
CA TYR A 243 -4.64 17.78 -6.07
C TYR A 243 -4.01 18.05 -7.44
N LEU A 244 -3.49 17.01 -8.10
CA LEU A 244 -2.97 17.13 -9.47
C LEU A 244 -4.06 17.63 -10.43
N ARG A 245 -5.29 17.09 -10.30
CA ARG A 245 -6.43 17.47 -11.14
C ARG A 245 -6.88 18.92 -10.90
N ASP A 246 -7.06 19.31 -9.62
CA ASP A 246 -7.78 20.51 -9.23
C ASP A 246 -6.89 21.75 -9.09
N PHE A 247 -5.59 21.59 -8.86
CA PHE A 247 -4.72 22.71 -8.47
C PHE A 247 -3.42 22.84 -9.28
N ILE A 248 -3.01 21.79 -10.00
CA ILE A 248 -1.70 21.78 -10.66
C ILE A 248 -1.81 22.21 -12.12
N TYR A 249 -1.07 23.27 -12.48
CA TYR A 249 -0.92 23.72 -13.86
C TYR A 249 -0.06 22.73 -14.64
N ARG A 250 -0.68 21.96 -15.54
CA ARG A 250 -0.07 20.80 -16.22
C ARG A 250 0.55 21.12 -17.57
N ALA A 251 0.13 22.23 -18.22
CA ALA A 251 0.53 22.55 -19.59
C ALA A 251 2.06 22.58 -19.85
N PRO A 252 2.94 23.04 -18.93
CA PRO A 252 4.38 22.98 -19.17
C PRO A 252 4.94 21.57 -19.31
N VAL A 253 4.41 20.60 -18.55
CA VAL A 253 4.82 19.19 -18.66
C VAL A 253 4.21 18.57 -19.90
N ASP A 254 2.94 18.83 -20.21
CA ASP A 254 2.32 18.37 -21.44
C ASP A 254 3.09 18.87 -22.68
N ALA A 255 3.47 20.15 -22.71
CA ALA A 255 4.28 20.71 -23.79
C ALA A 255 5.67 20.05 -23.92
N PHE A 256 6.29 19.67 -22.80
CA PHE A 256 7.53 18.92 -22.81
C PHE A 256 7.32 17.50 -23.34
N MET A 257 6.26 16.81 -22.90
CA MET A 257 5.93 15.43 -23.36
C MET A 257 5.67 15.40 -24.87
N GLN A 258 5.03 16.44 -25.44
CA GLN A 258 4.79 16.55 -26.88
C GLN A 258 6.09 16.64 -27.72
N ARG A 259 7.23 17.03 -27.13
CA ARG A 259 8.54 17.07 -27.81
C ARG A 259 9.20 15.69 -27.89
N ILE A 260 8.77 14.73 -27.04
CA ILE A 260 9.32 13.38 -26.96
C ILE A 260 8.40 12.42 -27.70
N PRO A 261 8.81 11.82 -28.85
CA PRO A 261 7.93 11.03 -29.70
C PRO A 261 7.13 9.94 -28.99
N ILE A 262 7.77 9.21 -28.05
CA ILE A 262 7.13 8.13 -27.31
C ILE A 262 6.11 8.62 -26.26
N LEU A 263 6.19 9.88 -25.83
CA LEU A 263 5.29 10.46 -24.84
C LEU A 263 4.14 11.28 -25.45
N ARG A 264 4.20 11.60 -26.75
CA ARG A 264 3.15 12.38 -27.46
C ARG A 264 1.72 11.88 -27.29
N PRO A 265 1.47 10.55 -27.26
CA PRO A 265 0.10 10.04 -27.10
C PRO A 265 -0.48 10.29 -25.70
N PHE A 266 0.32 10.68 -24.72
CA PHE A 266 -0.07 10.81 -23.33
C PHE A 266 -0.27 12.25 -22.91
N LYS A 267 -1.15 12.46 -21.92
CA LYS A 267 -1.33 13.71 -21.20
C LYS A 267 -0.88 13.51 -19.75
N PHE A 268 -0.28 14.52 -19.15
CA PHE A 268 0.13 14.48 -17.75
C PHE A 268 -1.11 14.55 -16.84
N ASP A 269 -1.54 13.41 -16.31
CA ASP A 269 -2.76 13.25 -15.50
C ASP A 269 -2.51 12.31 -14.32
N ALA A 270 -3.57 11.93 -13.61
CA ALA A 270 -3.55 11.19 -12.34
C ALA A 270 -2.63 9.95 -12.34
N GLU A 271 -2.63 9.16 -13.41
CA GLU A 271 -1.79 7.97 -13.54
C GLU A 271 -0.29 8.26 -13.46
N PHE A 272 0.13 9.48 -13.81
CA PHE A 272 1.55 9.87 -13.74
C PHE A 272 2.07 9.93 -12.29
N VAL A 273 1.23 10.06 -11.29
CA VAL A 273 1.64 9.93 -9.89
C VAL A 273 2.29 8.56 -9.64
N THR A 274 1.62 7.49 -10.08
CA THR A 274 2.14 6.11 -9.95
C THR A 274 3.35 5.88 -10.87
N ILE A 275 3.35 6.43 -12.09
CA ILE A 275 4.49 6.34 -13.02
C ILE A 275 5.74 6.99 -12.41
N ILE A 276 5.61 8.18 -11.83
CA ILE A 276 6.73 8.90 -11.20
C ILE A 276 7.24 8.12 -9.98
N ASN A 277 6.33 7.65 -9.11
CA ASN A 277 6.70 6.88 -7.94
C ASN A 277 7.44 5.59 -8.34
N ALA A 278 6.83 4.72 -9.14
CA ALA A 278 7.43 3.46 -9.56
C ALA A 278 8.69 3.66 -10.43
N GLY A 279 8.69 4.66 -11.33
CA GLY A 279 9.85 5.01 -12.15
C GLY A 279 11.04 5.47 -11.31
N THR A 280 10.81 6.32 -10.30
CA THR A 280 11.86 6.75 -9.36
C THR A 280 12.46 5.55 -8.63
N ILE A 281 11.61 4.61 -8.18
CA ILE A 281 12.06 3.40 -7.50
C ILE A 281 12.89 2.52 -8.46
N VAL A 282 12.39 2.25 -9.66
CA VAL A 282 13.09 1.41 -10.65
C VAL A 282 14.47 1.98 -10.99
N LEU A 283 14.58 3.30 -11.13
CA LEU A 283 15.83 3.96 -11.49
C LEU A 283 16.84 4.00 -10.33
N LEU A 284 16.39 4.24 -9.10
CA LEU A 284 17.27 4.59 -7.99
C LEU A 284 17.42 3.51 -6.91
N VAL A 285 16.57 2.48 -6.87
CA VAL A 285 16.59 1.48 -5.80
C VAL A 285 17.93 0.76 -5.64
N VAL A 286 18.63 0.47 -6.76
CA VAL A 286 19.93 -0.19 -6.72
C VAL A 286 20.99 0.72 -6.08
N LEU A 287 20.98 2.00 -6.43
CA LEU A 287 21.87 3.00 -5.85
C LEU A 287 21.62 3.18 -4.35
N VAL A 288 20.37 3.42 -3.96
CA VAL A 288 19.98 3.58 -2.56
C VAL A 288 20.32 2.34 -1.74
N SER A 289 20.04 1.14 -2.27
CA SER A 289 20.38 -0.12 -1.61
C SER A 289 21.89 -0.28 -1.38
N ARG A 290 22.72 0.10 -2.37
CA ARG A 290 24.19 0.06 -2.23
C ARG A 290 24.69 1.02 -1.14
N ILE A 291 24.18 2.26 -1.12
CA ILE A 291 24.55 3.28 -0.12
C ILE A 291 24.14 2.83 1.29
N THR A 292 22.95 2.27 1.43
CA THR A 292 22.39 1.92 2.74
C THR A 292 22.77 0.53 3.25
N LYS A 293 23.39 -0.32 2.43
CA LYS A 293 23.65 -1.74 2.70
C LYS A 293 24.22 -2.02 4.10
N ASN A 294 25.27 -1.30 4.48
CA ASN A 294 26.01 -1.52 5.72
C ASN A 294 25.57 -0.62 6.89
N LEU A 295 24.54 0.21 6.67
CA LEU A 295 24.06 1.13 7.69
C LEU A 295 22.99 0.46 8.57
N LYS A 296 22.94 0.86 9.86
CA LYS A 296 21.93 0.40 10.82
C LYS A 296 20.52 0.73 10.34
N ALA A 297 19.55 -0.15 10.63
CA ALA A 297 18.18 -0.03 10.13
C ALA A 297 17.49 1.26 10.58
N PHE A 298 17.48 1.57 11.88
CA PHE A 298 16.76 2.73 12.41
C PHE A 298 17.24 4.08 11.86
N PRO A 299 18.54 4.42 11.87
CA PRO A 299 19.01 5.67 11.27
C PRO A 299 18.60 5.81 9.80
N VAL A 300 18.67 4.72 9.01
CA VAL A 300 18.28 4.75 7.60
C VAL A 300 16.78 4.93 7.45
N MET A 301 15.97 4.28 8.28
CA MET A 301 14.51 4.49 8.31
C MET A 301 14.18 5.95 8.66
N ALA A 302 14.83 6.53 9.67
CA ALA A 302 14.62 7.92 10.05
C ALA A 302 14.95 8.89 8.91
N VAL A 303 16.09 8.69 8.22
CA VAL A 303 16.48 9.46 7.04
C VAL A 303 15.45 9.29 5.91
N GLY A 304 14.99 8.07 5.64
CA GLY A 304 13.97 7.82 4.62
C GLY A 304 12.64 8.50 4.93
N ILE A 305 12.17 8.45 6.19
CA ILE A 305 10.96 9.14 6.64
C ILE A 305 11.13 10.66 6.50
N PHE A 306 12.30 11.20 6.88
CA PHE A 306 12.61 12.62 6.72
C PHE A 306 12.58 13.05 5.24
N ILE A 307 13.21 12.28 4.35
CA ILE A 307 13.15 12.57 2.91
C ILE A 307 11.69 12.50 2.41
N GLY A 308 10.93 11.48 2.82
CA GLY A 308 9.54 11.34 2.42
C GLY A 308 8.65 12.51 2.84
N LEU A 309 8.78 12.99 4.08
CA LEU A 309 8.03 14.17 4.54
C LEU A 309 8.42 15.45 3.78
N CYS A 310 9.69 15.58 3.36
CA CYS A 310 10.12 16.71 2.52
C CYS A 310 9.37 16.73 1.17
N GLY A 311 9.00 15.57 0.61
CA GLY A 311 8.14 15.50 -0.58
C GLY A 311 6.81 16.21 -0.38
N PHE A 312 6.15 16.01 0.77
CA PHE A 312 4.90 16.69 1.12
C PHE A 312 5.11 18.20 1.41
N VAL A 313 6.26 18.57 1.96
CA VAL A 313 6.61 20.00 2.08
C VAL A 313 6.73 20.64 0.69
N VAL A 314 7.34 19.98 -0.29
CA VAL A 314 7.40 20.48 -1.66
C VAL A 314 5.98 20.66 -2.23
N LEU A 315 5.06 19.69 -2.02
CA LEU A 315 3.67 19.82 -2.46
C LEU A 315 2.94 20.99 -1.80
N ALA A 316 3.29 21.34 -0.56
CA ALA A 316 2.68 22.45 0.18
C ALA A 316 2.98 23.85 -0.43
N PHE A 317 4.06 23.96 -1.19
CA PHE A 317 4.55 25.25 -1.69
C PHE A 317 4.53 25.36 -3.22
N THR A 318 3.75 24.53 -3.91
CA THR A 318 3.73 24.56 -5.37
C THR A 318 2.33 24.39 -5.96
N HIS A 319 2.15 24.96 -7.14
CA HIS A 319 1.10 24.65 -8.13
C HIS A 319 1.70 24.32 -9.51
N SER A 320 3.03 24.22 -9.57
CA SER A 320 3.76 23.85 -10.78
C SER A 320 3.85 22.35 -10.94
N ALA A 321 3.56 21.81 -12.14
CA ALA A 321 3.67 20.39 -12.43
C ALA A 321 5.11 19.85 -12.26
N TRP A 322 6.15 20.65 -12.56
CA TRP A 322 7.53 20.23 -12.36
C TRP A 322 7.90 20.04 -10.89
N MET A 323 7.46 20.98 -10.05
CA MET A 323 7.67 20.86 -8.60
C MET A 323 6.79 19.78 -7.99
N PHE A 324 5.60 19.55 -8.53
CA PHE A 324 4.76 18.41 -8.16
C PHE A 324 5.49 17.07 -8.44
N ILE A 325 6.06 16.91 -9.65
CA ILE A 325 6.89 15.75 -10.02
C ILE A 325 8.05 15.58 -9.03
N LEU A 326 8.74 16.67 -8.70
CA LEU A 326 9.83 16.66 -7.70
C LEU A 326 9.33 16.18 -6.34
N GLY A 327 8.19 16.68 -5.85
CA GLY A 327 7.59 16.29 -4.58
C GLY A 327 7.31 14.78 -4.51
N ILE A 328 6.70 14.21 -5.58
CA ILE A 328 6.44 12.77 -5.67
C ILE A 328 7.75 11.97 -5.74
N ALA A 329 8.73 12.41 -6.53
CA ALA A 329 10.03 11.74 -6.62
C ALA A 329 10.79 11.74 -5.29
N VAL A 330 10.79 12.87 -4.56
CA VAL A 330 11.40 12.98 -3.22
C VAL A 330 10.70 12.04 -2.24
N PHE A 331 9.36 12.01 -2.23
CA PHE A 331 8.62 11.04 -1.40
C PHE A 331 9.03 9.59 -1.73
N SER A 332 9.13 9.24 -3.01
CA SER A 332 9.50 7.89 -3.48
C SER A 332 10.92 7.49 -3.05
N ILE A 333 11.87 8.45 -3.04
CA ILE A 333 13.22 8.22 -2.50
C ILE A 333 13.15 7.92 -0.99
N GLY A 334 12.32 8.64 -0.27
CA GLY A 334 12.07 8.38 1.16
C GLY A 334 11.50 7.00 1.40
N GLU A 335 10.48 6.61 0.65
CA GLU A 335 9.82 5.32 0.70
C GLU A 335 10.82 4.17 0.46
N MET A 336 11.55 4.20 -0.67
CA MET A 336 12.50 3.13 -1.00
C MET A 336 13.71 3.07 -0.05
N THR A 337 13.98 4.14 0.69
CA THR A 337 15.03 4.18 1.73
C THR A 337 14.54 3.56 3.03
N ALA A 338 13.34 3.92 3.50
CA ALA A 338 12.80 3.49 4.79
C ALA A 338 12.27 2.04 4.76
N HIS A 339 11.52 1.69 3.73
CA HIS A 339 10.71 0.47 3.72
C HIS A 339 11.51 -0.84 3.74
N PRO A 340 12.59 -1.03 2.97
CA PRO A 340 13.39 -2.24 3.05
C PRO A 340 14.09 -2.40 4.42
N LYS A 341 14.44 -1.29 5.06
CA LYS A 341 15.07 -1.30 6.39
C LYS A 341 14.09 -1.64 7.51
N TYR A 342 12.82 -1.31 7.35
CA TYR A 342 11.77 -1.76 8.27
C TYR A 342 11.70 -3.29 8.32
N TYR A 343 11.63 -3.95 7.16
CA TYR A 343 11.66 -5.42 7.12
C TYR A 343 12.97 -6.01 7.63
N SER A 344 14.10 -5.38 7.30
CA SER A 344 15.41 -5.79 7.80
C SER A 344 15.44 -5.74 9.33
N TYR A 345 14.91 -4.68 9.95
CA TYR A 345 14.84 -4.54 11.40
C TYR A 345 13.96 -5.62 12.04
N ILE A 346 12.75 -5.84 11.51
CA ILE A 346 11.86 -6.91 12.02
C ILE A 346 12.55 -8.28 11.92
N GLY A 347 13.22 -8.55 10.81
CA GLY A 347 13.96 -9.79 10.62
C GLY A 347 15.10 -10.00 11.63
N LEU A 348 15.61 -8.92 12.24
CA LEU A 348 16.65 -8.99 13.29
C LEU A 348 16.07 -9.17 14.70
N VAL A 349 14.95 -8.47 15.01
CA VAL A 349 14.39 -8.46 16.36
C VAL A 349 13.38 -9.57 16.62
N ALA A 350 12.82 -10.16 15.58
CA ALA A 350 11.87 -11.26 15.71
C ALA A 350 12.52 -12.51 16.31
N PRO A 351 11.88 -13.18 17.31
CA PRO A 351 12.35 -14.45 17.83
C PRO A 351 12.56 -15.47 16.71
N GLN A 352 13.65 -16.25 16.77
CA GLN A 352 14.05 -17.15 15.68
C GLN A 352 12.97 -18.18 15.35
N ASP A 353 12.33 -18.74 16.38
CA ASP A 353 11.22 -19.72 16.29
C ASP A 353 9.92 -19.13 15.71
N LYS A 354 9.75 -17.78 15.72
CA LYS A 354 8.55 -17.05 15.28
C LYS A 354 8.81 -16.05 14.15
N LYS A 355 10.02 -16.01 13.61
CA LYS A 355 10.44 -15.01 12.63
C LYS A 355 9.49 -14.90 11.42
N ALA A 356 9.05 -16.03 10.87
CA ALA A 356 8.10 -16.06 9.75
C ALA A 356 6.74 -15.42 10.12
N VAL A 357 6.29 -15.64 11.36
CA VAL A 357 5.03 -15.07 11.87
C VAL A 357 5.15 -13.55 11.99
N TYR A 358 6.22 -13.04 12.65
CA TYR A 358 6.47 -11.60 12.79
C TYR A 358 6.60 -10.90 11.43
N MET A 359 7.29 -11.54 10.46
CA MET A 359 7.40 -11.01 9.09
C MET A 359 6.03 -10.93 8.39
N GLY A 360 5.14 -11.90 8.61
CA GLY A 360 3.78 -11.86 8.10
C GLY A 360 2.94 -10.72 8.71
N TYR A 361 3.08 -10.48 10.02
CA TYR A 361 2.38 -9.39 10.72
C TYR A 361 3.01 -8.02 10.50
N ALA A 362 4.23 -7.97 9.98
CA ALA A 362 4.86 -6.70 9.58
C ALA A 362 3.99 -5.90 8.60
N PHE A 363 3.16 -6.55 7.80
CA PHE A 363 2.23 -5.89 6.86
C PHE A 363 1.09 -5.10 7.54
N LEU A 364 0.86 -5.25 8.84
CA LEU A 364 -0.20 -4.51 9.56
C LEU A 364 -0.03 -2.98 9.51
N TYR A 365 1.19 -2.46 9.24
CA TYR A 365 1.37 -1.04 8.98
C TYR A 365 0.48 -0.52 7.84
N GLY A 366 0.28 -1.35 6.81
CA GLY A 366 -0.57 -1.01 5.67
C GLY A 366 -2.06 -1.00 6.05
N VAL A 367 -2.48 -1.86 6.98
CA VAL A 367 -3.85 -1.86 7.51
C VAL A 367 -4.13 -0.54 8.22
N PHE A 368 -3.30 -0.14 9.19
CA PHE A 368 -3.51 1.10 9.93
C PHE A 368 -3.29 2.33 9.06
N GLY A 369 -2.24 2.31 8.23
CA GLY A 369 -1.95 3.39 7.30
C GLY A 369 -3.11 3.66 6.33
N SER A 370 -3.73 2.62 5.76
CA SER A 370 -4.86 2.77 4.84
C SER A 370 -6.15 3.18 5.54
N LEU A 371 -6.50 2.51 6.66
CA LEU A 371 -7.72 2.83 7.40
C LEU A 371 -7.74 4.29 7.87
N ILE A 372 -6.61 4.81 8.31
CA ILE A 372 -6.50 6.20 8.75
C ILE A 372 -6.24 7.11 7.56
N GLY A 373 -5.23 6.81 6.73
CA GLY A 373 -4.71 7.68 5.69
C GLY A 373 -5.74 8.01 4.62
N SER A 374 -6.37 7.00 4.01
CA SER A 374 -7.35 7.23 2.94
C SER A 374 -8.58 7.99 3.45
N ASN A 375 -9.06 7.67 4.67
CA ASN A 375 -10.19 8.41 5.27
C ASN A 375 -9.82 9.84 5.63
N LEU A 376 -8.70 10.05 6.32
CA LEU A 376 -8.25 11.37 6.75
C LEU A 376 -8.03 12.28 5.54
N GLY A 377 -7.31 11.79 4.53
CA GLY A 377 -7.06 12.54 3.31
C GLY A 377 -8.34 12.97 2.60
N ALA A 378 -9.26 12.02 2.43
CA ALA A 378 -10.52 12.31 1.75
C ALA A 378 -11.42 13.29 2.52
N VAL A 379 -11.51 13.15 3.85
CA VAL A 379 -12.29 14.08 4.70
C VAL A 379 -11.71 15.49 4.67
N LEU A 380 -10.39 15.59 4.85
CA LEU A 380 -9.70 16.90 4.81
C LEU A 380 -9.79 17.52 3.43
N TYR A 381 -9.68 16.72 2.37
CA TYR A 381 -9.77 17.20 0.99
C TYR A 381 -11.17 17.75 0.70
N GLU A 382 -12.21 16.97 0.95
CA GLU A 382 -13.60 17.38 0.72
C GLU A 382 -13.97 18.62 1.52
N ARG A 383 -13.46 18.74 2.75
CA ARG A 383 -13.81 19.86 3.64
C ARG A 383 -13.02 21.15 3.33
N ASN A 384 -11.73 21.02 3.02
CA ASN A 384 -10.83 22.19 2.97
C ASN A 384 -10.35 22.50 1.55
N MET A 385 -10.27 21.52 0.65
CA MET A 385 -9.70 21.68 -0.69
C MET A 385 -10.77 21.79 -1.77
N ALA A 386 -11.74 20.88 -1.78
CA ALA A 386 -12.79 20.88 -2.81
C ALA A 386 -13.58 22.21 -2.90
N PRO A 387 -13.93 22.90 -1.79
CA PRO A 387 -14.66 24.17 -1.87
C PRO A 387 -13.86 25.33 -2.49
N ILE A 388 -12.53 25.26 -2.48
CA ILE A 388 -11.63 26.30 -3.01
C ILE A 388 -10.99 25.91 -4.34
N ALA A 389 -11.37 24.74 -4.90
CA ALA A 389 -10.86 24.31 -6.18
C ALA A 389 -11.26 25.31 -7.28
N PRO A 390 -10.29 25.85 -8.05
CA PRO A 390 -10.61 26.78 -9.13
C PRO A 390 -11.36 26.03 -10.25
N PRO A 391 -12.10 26.75 -11.11
CA PRO A 391 -12.68 26.16 -12.30
C PRO A 391 -11.61 25.48 -13.17
N ALA A 392 -11.96 24.34 -13.79
CA ALA A 392 -11.01 23.55 -14.58
C ALA A 392 -10.30 24.37 -15.67
N GLU A 393 -11.00 25.33 -16.28
CA GLU A 393 -10.46 26.25 -17.28
C GLU A 393 -9.32 27.14 -16.72
N ALA A 394 -9.47 27.59 -15.46
CA ALA A 394 -8.45 28.39 -14.79
C ALA A 394 -7.19 27.55 -14.49
N VAL A 395 -7.36 26.29 -14.09
CA VAL A 395 -6.23 25.36 -13.87
C VAL A 395 -5.49 25.11 -15.19
N VAL A 396 -6.22 24.84 -16.26
CA VAL A 396 -5.64 24.59 -17.61
C VAL A 396 -4.92 25.84 -18.15
N SER A 397 -5.46 27.02 -17.88
CA SER A 397 -4.88 28.32 -18.33
C SER A 397 -3.73 28.80 -17.43
N GLY A 398 -3.46 28.10 -16.33
CA GLY A 398 -2.37 28.47 -15.40
C GLY A 398 -2.64 29.75 -14.62
N VAL A 399 -3.92 30.08 -14.38
CA VAL A 399 -4.30 31.24 -13.54
C VAL A 399 -3.78 30.95 -12.11
N PRO A 400 -2.99 31.88 -11.53
CA PRO A 400 -2.49 31.74 -10.17
C PRO A 400 -3.64 31.62 -9.15
N LEU A 401 -3.45 30.79 -8.16
CA LEU A 401 -4.37 30.68 -7.02
C LEU A 401 -4.41 32.03 -6.26
N SER A 402 -5.58 32.38 -5.73
CA SER A 402 -5.66 33.49 -4.78
C SER A 402 -4.76 33.23 -3.56
N PRO A 403 -4.23 34.27 -2.89
CA PRO A 403 -3.39 34.09 -1.70
C PRO A 403 -4.06 33.22 -0.61
N ASP A 404 -5.36 33.36 -0.42
CA ASP A 404 -6.15 32.60 0.56
C ASP A 404 -6.27 31.13 0.16
N ALA A 405 -6.59 30.84 -1.11
CA ALA A 405 -6.64 29.48 -1.62
C ALA A 405 -5.26 28.81 -1.52
N PHE A 406 -4.19 29.50 -1.89
CA PHE A 406 -2.84 28.98 -1.76
C PHE A 406 -2.45 28.69 -0.29
N SER A 407 -2.88 29.57 0.64
CA SER A 407 -2.67 29.33 2.09
C SER A 407 -3.38 28.09 2.59
N GLN A 408 -4.61 27.82 2.11
CA GLN A 408 -5.35 26.61 2.45
C GLN A 408 -4.71 25.34 1.87
N VAL A 409 -4.28 25.37 0.60
CA VAL A 409 -3.51 24.28 -0.03
C VAL A 409 -2.25 23.97 0.77
N ARG A 410 -1.48 25.01 1.11
CA ARG A 410 -0.28 24.87 1.94
C ARG A 410 -0.59 24.22 3.28
N SER A 411 -1.61 24.69 3.97
CA SER A 411 -2.03 24.16 5.28
C SER A 411 -2.43 22.69 5.20
N PHE A 412 -3.15 22.29 4.14
CA PHE A 412 -3.55 20.91 3.91
C PHE A 412 -2.32 19.99 3.81
N TRP A 413 -1.33 20.31 2.98
CA TRP A 413 -0.15 19.49 2.81
C TRP A 413 0.79 19.50 4.03
N LEU A 414 0.86 20.63 4.75
CA LEU A 414 1.64 20.73 5.99
C LEU A 414 1.06 19.87 7.11
N ILE A 415 -0.24 19.55 7.13
CA ILE A 415 -0.81 18.55 8.05
C ILE A 415 -0.15 17.19 7.81
N PHE A 416 0.00 16.74 6.57
CA PHE A 416 0.68 15.48 6.25
C PHE A 416 2.18 15.53 6.55
N ALA A 417 2.84 16.65 6.26
CA ALA A 417 4.24 16.84 6.67
C ALA A 417 4.40 16.75 8.19
N ALA A 418 3.49 17.33 8.97
CA ALA A 418 3.48 17.21 10.44
C ALA A 418 3.27 15.77 10.92
N LEU A 419 2.42 14.99 10.25
CA LEU A 419 2.30 13.56 10.52
C LEU A 419 3.62 12.81 10.21
N GLY A 420 4.34 13.21 9.17
CA GLY A 420 5.69 12.72 8.88
C GLY A 420 6.69 13.04 10.00
N ILE A 421 6.64 14.26 10.55
CA ILE A 421 7.45 14.65 11.72
C ILE A 421 7.08 13.80 12.95
N LEU A 422 5.79 13.58 13.18
CA LEU A 422 5.30 12.73 14.28
C LEU A 422 5.82 11.28 14.13
N CYS A 423 5.79 10.74 12.90
CA CYS A 423 6.37 9.42 12.60
C CYS A 423 7.86 9.40 12.91
N LEU A 424 8.62 10.38 12.42
CA LEU A 424 10.06 10.50 12.64
C LEU A 424 10.39 10.55 14.12
N ALA A 425 9.72 11.44 14.87
CA ALA A 425 9.89 11.56 16.32
C ALA A 425 9.53 10.24 17.03
N GLY A 426 8.40 9.62 16.66
CA GLY A 426 7.99 8.34 17.21
C GLY A 426 9.00 7.23 16.96
N MET A 427 9.57 7.16 15.75
CA MET A 427 10.63 6.18 15.43
C MET A 427 11.90 6.42 16.22
N LEU A 428 12.36 7.67 16.36
CA LEU A 428 13.55 8.01 17.17
C LEU A 428 13.32 7.71 18.65
N LEU A 429 12.13 8.01 19.19
CA LEU A 429 11.75 7.65 20.55
C LEU A 429 11.67 6.14 20.74
N TYR A 430 11.15 5.42 19.75
CA TYR A 430 11.11 3.97 19.80
C TYR A 430 12.53 3.38 19.82
N ASP A 431 13.42 3.84 18.97
CA ASP A 431 14.82 3.38 18.96
C ASP A 431 15.51 3.62 20.31
N ARG A 432 15.30 4.79 20.89
CA ARG A 432 15.93 5.16 22.17
C ARG A 432 15.38 4.40 23.38
N PHE A 433 14.08 4.11 23.42
CA PHE A 433 13.40 3.63 24.64
C PHE A 433 12.88 2.20 24.56
N PHE A 434 12.74 1.62 23.35
CA PHE A 434 12.07 0.34 23.12
C PHE A 434 12.84 -0.63 22.22
N SER A 435 14.01 -0.27 21.70
CA SER A 435 14.82 -1.15 20.83
C SER A 435 15.33 -2.40 21.56
N GLU A 436 15.61 -2.28 22.88
CA GLU A 436 16.08 -3.40 23.70
C GLU A 436 14.91 -4.21 24.26
N ASP A 437 15.05 -5.55 24.25
CA ASP A 437 14.08 -6.48 24.82
C ASP A 437 14.36 -6.72 26.30
N THR A 438 13.76 -5.90 27.15
CA THR A 438 13.87 -6.02 28.60
C THR A 438 12.48 -6.02 29.25
N PRO A 439 12.30 -6.64 30.43
CA PRO A 439 11.02 -6.60 31.14
C PRO A 439 10.49 -5.19 31.37
N LYS A 440 11.41 -4.23 31.58
CA LYS A 440 11.07 -2.82 31.81
C LYS A 440 10.54 -2.16 30.53
N THR A 441 11.18 -2.40 29.38
CA THR A 441 10.73 -1.86 28.07
C THR A 441 9.41 -2.48 27.65
N ASN A 442 9.24 -3.79 27.85
CA ASN A 442 8.00 -4.50 27.56
C ASN A 442 6.82 -3.98 28.39
N LEU A 443 7.04 -3.75 29.70
CA LEU A 443 6.00 -3.18 30.58
C LEU A 443 5.62 -1.74 30.16
N ARG A 444 6.60 -0.91 29.77
CA ARG A 444 6.34 0.44 29.26
C ARG A 444 5.54 0.40 27.95
N ALA A 445 5.97 -0.42 27.00
CA ALA A 445 5.26 -0.61 25.75
C ALA A 445 3.82 -1.10 25.98
N TRP A 446 3.64 -2.06 26.88
CA TRP A 446 2.32 -2.56 27.26
C TRP A 446 1.40 -1.45 27.81
N ARG A 447 1.91 -0.58 28.69
CA ARG A 447 1.12 0.56 29.24
C ARG A 447 0.70 1.53 28.15
N ILE A 448 1.62 1.87 27.24
CA ILE A 448 1.35 2.77 26.10
C ILE A 448 0.32 2.14 25.17
N MET A 449 0.51 0.89 24.78
CA MET A 449 -0.41 0.19 23.89
C MET A 449 -1.79 0.03 24.49
N LEU A 450 -1.89 -0.31 25.78
CA LEU A 450 -3.19 -0.37 26.49
C LEU A 450 -3.87 1.00 26.45
N GLY A 451 -3.14 2.10 26.72
CA GLY A 451 -3.67 3.46 26.63
C GLY A 451 -4.19 3.78 25.21
N ILE A 452 -3.43 3.43 24.16
CA ILE A 452 -3.86 3.60 22.77
C ILE A 452 -5.14 2.81 22.47
N TYR A 453 -5.23 1.55 22.88
CA TYR A 453 -6.40 0.72 22.66
C TYR A 453 -7.63 1.25 23.40
N VAL A 454 -7.47 1.71 24.64
CA VAL A 454 -8.57 2.33 25.42
C VAL A 454 -9.07 3.60 24.74
N ILE A 455 -8.18 4.47 24.26
CA ILE A 455 -8.57 5.70 23.54
C ILE A 455 -9.32 5.35 22.26
N ILE A 456 -8.81 4.42 21.45
CA ILE A 456 -9.48 3.99 20.21
C ILE A 456 -10.85 3.39 20.52
N THR A 457 -10.98 2.59 21.58
CA THR A 457 -12.26 2.03 22.01
C THR A 457 -13.23 3.13 22.42
N ALA A 458 -12.79 4.09 23.22
CA ALA A 458 -13.63 5.21 23.68
C ALA A 458 -14.13 6.07 22.50
N VAL A 459 -13.26 6.36 21.53
CA VAL A 459 -13.62 7.07 20.30
C VAL A 459 -14.61 6.23 19.47
N GLY A 460 -14.41 4.92 19.37
CA GLY A 460 -15.32 4.01 18.69
C GLY A 460 -16.72 3.99 19.34
N VAL A 461 -16.78 3.93 20.66
CA VAL A 461 -18.06 4.03 21.41
C VAL A 461 -18.74 5.37 21.17
N TYR A 462 -17.99 6.48 21.22
CA TYR A 462 -18.52 7.81 20.94
C TYR A 462 -19.15 7.91 19.54
N PHE A 463 -18.45 7.45 18.51
CA PHE A 463 -18.98 7.45 17.14
C PHE A 463 -20.16 6.49 16.96
N LEU A 464 -20.20 5.37 17.69
CA LEU A 464 -21.33 4.45 17.67
C LEU A 464 -22.57 5.13 18.24
N ILE A 465 -22.45 5.77 19.40
CA ILE A 465 -23.54 6.53 20.05
C ILE A 465 -24.00 7.67 19.14
N LEU A 466 -23.06 8.43 18.57
CA LEU A 466 -23.36 9.51 17.64
C LEU A 466 -24.16 9.01 16.43
N SER A 467 -23.76 7.90 15.84
CA SER A 467 -24.40 7.34 14.64
C SER A 467 -25.77 6.75 14.90
N LEU A 468 -26.00 6.12 16.06
CA LEU A 468 -27.24 5.40 16.34
C LEU A 468 -28.28 6.24 17.08
N PHE A 469 -27.84 7.15 17.96
CA PHE A 469 -28.74 7.82 18.89
C PHE A 469 -28.80 9.34 18.76
N LEU A 470 -27.72 9.98 18.24
CA LEU A 470 -27.63 11.44 18.18
C LEU A 470 -27.84 12.01 16.79
N SER A 471 -27.78 11.18 15.75
CA SER A 471 -28.01 11.58 14.35
C SER A 471 -29.47 11.31 13.96
N PRO A 472 -30.15 12.24 13.24
CA PRO A 472 -31.53 12.05 12.77
C PRO A 472 -31.69 10.84 11.83
N GLN A 473 -30.61 10.48 11.15
CA GLN A 473 -30.52 9.29 10.27
C GLN A 473 -29.22 8.55 10.56
N VAL A 474 -29.26 7.22 10.46
CA VAL A 474 -28.08 6.37 10.65
C VAL A 474 -27.01 6.73 9.62
N GLN A 475 -25.89 7.25 10.10
CA GLN A 475 -24.74 7.58 9.25
C GLN A 475 -23.90 6.32 9.06
N TRP A 476 -24.20 5.53 8.05
CA TRP A 476 -23.52 4.25 7.75
C TRP A 476 -21.99 4.33 7.75
N ARG A 477 -21.43 5.43 7.25
CA ARG A 477 -19.98 5.66 7.27
C ARG A 477 -19.44 5.71 8.70
N THR A 478 -20.04 6.52 9.56
CA THR A 478 -19.66 6.68 10.97
C THR A 478 -19.85 5.37 11.72
N LEU A 479 -20.93 4.64 11.43
CA LEU A 479 -21.19 3.32 12.01
C LEU A 479 -20.08 2.31 11.64
N VAL A 480 -19.71 2.20 10.36
CA VAL A 480 -18.65 1.29 9.92
C VAL A 480 -17.30 1.65 10.56
N GLN A 481 -16.97 2.94 10.62
CA GLN A 481 -15.74 3.40 11.28
C GLN A 481 -15.75 3.06 12.77
N SER A 482 -16.86 3.26 13.47
CA SER A 482 -16.99 2.90 14.89
C SER A 482 -16.80 1.41 15.12
N LEU A 483 -17.40 0.55 14.29
CA LEU A 483 -17.25 -0.90 14.40
C LEU A 483 -15.79 -1.35 14.19
N ILE A 484 -15.08 -0.76 13.24
CA ILE A 484 -13.65 -1.02 13.03
C ILE A 484 -12.82 -0.61 14.26
N MET A 485 -13.10 0.59 14.81
CA MET A 485 -12.41 1.09 16.01
C MET A 485 -12.69 0.21 17.24
N LEU A 486 -13.93 -0.24 17.41
CA LEU A 486 -14.32 -1.13 18.52
C LEU A 486 -13.67 -2.52 18.37
N ALA A 487 -13.65 -3.07 17.17
CA ALA A 487 -13.00 -4.36 16.91
C ALA A 487 -11.51 -4.30 17.22
N PHE A 488 -10.81 -3.26 16.76
CA PHE A 488 -9.38 -3.10 16.98
C PHE A 488 -9.06 -2.66 18.42
N GLY A 489 -9.69 -1.59 18.92
CA GLY A 489 -9.44 -1.06 20.25
C GLY A 489 -9.90 -2.04 21.34
N GLY A 490 -11.15 -2.49 21.30
CA GLY A 490 -11.72 -3.44 22.27
C GLY A 490 -10.99 -4.80 22.22
N GLY A 491 -10.71 -5.31 21.02
CA GLY A 491 -9.88 -6.51 20.84
C GLY A 491 -8.47 -6.35 21.42
N GLY A 492 -7.84 -5.21 21.18
CA GLY A 492 -6.52 -4.87 21.73
C GLY A 492 -6.50 -4.79 23.26
N VAL A 493 -7.52 -4.18 23.87
CA VAL A 493 -7.69 -4.16 25.35
C VAL A 493 -7.79 -5.59 25.89
N LEU A 494 -8.66 -6.42 25.31
CA LEU A 494 -8.85 -7.81 25.73
C LEU A 494 -7.57 -8.64 25.63
N ILE A 495 -6.83 -8.50 24.52
CA ILE A 495 -5.55 -9.19 24.30
C ILE A 495 -4.52 -8.70 25.33
N SER A 496 -4.39 -7.39 25.53
CA SER A 496 -3.42 -6.80 26.46
C SER A 496 -3.67 -7.23 27.91
N LEU A 497 -4.93 -7.32 28.34
CA LEU A 497 -5.26 -7.78 29.70
C LEU A 497 -4.96 -9.27 29.89
N ARG A 498 -5.23 -10.11 28.89
CA ARG A 498 -4.92 -11.56 28.93
C ARG A 498 -3.42 -11.87 28.86
N SER A 499 -2.62 -11.02 28.22
CA SER A 499 -1.16 -11.23 28.11
C SER A 499 -0.41 -10.87 29.39
N LYS A 500 -1.05 -10.18 30.35
CA LYS A 500 -0.45 -9.84 31.66
C LYS A 500 -0.64 -10.97 32.69
N THR A 501 -1.63 -11.84 32.47
CA THR A 501 -1.86 -13.05 33.29
C THR A 501 -1.13 -14.24 32.72
#